data_500128a24fddb2d7c643ef4ac1330134
#
_entry.id   500128a24fddb2d7c643ef4ac1330134
#
_cell.length_a   1.000
_cell.length_b   1.000
_cell.length_c   1.000
_cell.angle_alpha   90.00
_cell.angle_beta   90.00
_cell.angle_gamma   90.00
#
_symmetry.space_group_name_H-M   'P 1'
#
loop_
_entity.id
_entity.type
_entity.pdbx_description
1 polymer ?
#
loop_
_entity_poly.entity_id
_entity_poly.type
_entity_poly.pdbx_seq_one_letter_code
_entity_poly.pdbx_strand_id
1 'polypeptide(L)'
;MCVDFTDLNKACPKDSYPLPSIDALVDSAAGCKLLSFLDAFSGYNQIKMHPMDEEKTAFMREKSCYCYKVMPFGLKNAGATYQRLMDKVLAPMLGRNVQAYVDDMVVTSLEKNQDIADLEELFVTIAKYKLKLNPEKCIFGVEAGKFLGFLLTERAIEANPDKCAAILAMRSPATVKEVQQLTGWMAALSRFVSASGEKGHPYFQCLKRNNRFVWTKECEEAFVKLKGYLASPPVLCKPQVGAPLRLYFAVTEKALSAVLVQDQDQV
;
A
#
# COMPACT_ATOMS: atom_id res chain seq x y z
N MET A 1 14.60 7.87 18.52
CA MET A 1 15.30 6.74 19.17
C MET A 1 14.54 5.47 18.81
N CYS A 2 15.24 4.43 18.37
CA CYS A 2 14.65 3.12 18.08
C CYS A 2 15.01 2.17 19.21
N VAL A 3 14.02 1.46 19.75
CA VAL A 3 14.19 0.41 20.76
C VAL A 3 13.82 -0.92 20.09
N ASP A 4 14.61 -1.95 20.35
CA ASP A 4 14.33 -3.30 19.87
C ASP A 4 13.32 -3.99 20.80
N PHE A 5 12.13 -4.27 20.25
CA PHE A 5 11.07 -4.99 20.95
C PHE A 5 10.93 -6.45 20.48
N THR A 6 11.97 -7.04 19.90
CA THR A 6 11.89 -8.41 19.33
C THR A 6 11.40 -9.43 20.35
N ASP A 7 11.92 -9.42 21.58
CA ASP A 7 11.53 -10.41 22.59
C ASP A 7 10.14 -10.11 23.16
N LEU A 8 9.80 -8.84 23.38
CA LEU A 8 8.44 -8.45 23.75
C LEU A 8 7.43 -8.90 22.69
N ASN A 9 7.74 -8.70 21.42
CA ASN A 9 6.89 -9.08 20.29
C ASN A 9 6.71 -10.60 20.15
N LYS A 10 7.70 -11.41 20.54
CA LYS A 10 7.57 -12.88 20.60
C LYS A 10 6.57 -13.31 21.67
N ALA A 11 6.63 -12.68 22.84
CA ALA A 11 5.73 -12.97 23.97
C ALA A 11 4.30 -12.41 23.78
N CYS A 12 4.16 -11.35 22.96
CA CYS A 12 2.88 -10.70 22.73
C CYS A 12 1.98 -11.53 21.79
N PRO A 13 0.72 -11.87 22.18
CA PRO A 13 -0.24 -12.48 21.26
C PRO A 13 -0.49 -11.58 20.05
N LYS A 14 -0.73 -12.20 18.88
CA LYS A 14 -1.09 -11.45 17.69
C LYS A 14 -2.52 -10.94 17.80
N ASP A 15 -2.73 -9.65 17.61
CA ASP A 15 -4.06 -9.07 17.40
C ASP A 15 -4.58 -9.48 16.02
N SER A 16 -5.76 -10.08 15.99
CA SER A 16 -6.40 -10.54 14.74
C SER A 16 -7.24 -9.46 14.06
N TYR A 17 -7.16 -8.20 14.50
CA TYR A 17 -7.88 -7.11 13.86
C TYR A 17 -7.52 -7.02 12.37
N PRO A 18 -8.51 -7.09 11.46
CA PRO A 18 -8.25 -7.08 10.03
C PRO A 18 -7.79 -5.70 9.58
N LEU A 19 -6.70 -5.65 8.81
CA LEU A 19 -6.36 -4.46 8.05
C LEU A 19 -7.23 -4.39 6.79
N PRO A 20 -7.61 -3.19 6.34
CA PRO A 20 -8.36 -3.02 5.09
C PRO A 20 -7.60 -3.60 3.89
N SER A 21 -8.33 -4.05 2.87
CA SER A 21 -7.70 -4.44 1.62
C SER A 21 -7.16 -3.21 0.90
N ILE A 22 -5.86 -3.19 0.63
CA ILE A 22 -5.20 -2.11 -0.13
C ILE A 22 -5.89 -1.93 -1.49
N ASP A 23 -6.19 -3.02 -2.18
CA ASP A 23 -6.85 -2.96 -3.49
C ASP A 23 -8.23 -2.30 -3.41
N ALA A 24 -9.03 -2.66 -2.39
CA ALA A 24 -10.35 -2.06 -2.20
C ALA A 24 -10.27 -0.55 -1.88
N LEU A 25 -9.28 -0.12 -1.07
CA LEU A 25 -9.07 1.30 -0.76
C LEU A 25 -8.67 2.10 -2.00
N VAL A 26 -7.74 1.55 -2.79
CA VAL A 26 -7.25 2.16 -4.03
C VAL A 26 -8.37 2.25 -5.07
N ASP A 27 -9.16 1.18 -5.23
CA ASP A 27 -10.31 1.15 -6.14
C ASP A 27 -11.41 2.16 -5.73
N SER A 28 -11.62 2.34 -4.42
CA SER A 28 -12.58 3.33 -3.91
C SER A 28 -12.12 4.77 -4.16
N ALA A 29 -10.82 5.03 -4.04
CA ALA A 29 -10.24 6.36 -4.20
C ALA A 29 -10.03 6.77 -5.66
N ALA A 30 -10.03 5.83 -6.60
CA ALA A 30 -9.84 6.12 -8.01
C ALA A 30 -11.08 6.78 -8.65
N GLY A 31 -10.85 7.59 -9.69
CA GLY A 31 -11.92 8.24 -10.46
C GLY A 31 -12.54 9.45 -9.77
N CYS A 32 -11.88 10.02 -8.77
CA CYS A 32 -12.26 11.27 -8.14
C CYS A 32 -11.53 12.45 -8.78
N LYS A 33 -12.19 13.62 -8.83
CA LYS A 33 -11.62 14.83 -9.46
C LYS A 33 -10.54 15.47 -8.62
N LEU A 34 -10.70 15.44 -7.30
CA LEU A 34 -9.70 15.94 -6.37
C LEU A 34 -9.41 14.91 -5.29
N LEU A 35 -8.14 14.88 -4.91
CA LEU A 35 -7.59 14.01 -3.89
C LEU A 35 -6.80 14.86 -2.90
N SER A 36 -6.97 14.59 -1.61
CA SER A 36 -6.15 15.20 -0.57
C SER A 36 -5.51 14.09 0.27
N PHE A 37 -4.17 14.05 0.26
CA PHE A 37 -3.38 13.04 0.96
C PHE A 37 -2.92 13.59 2.29
N LEU A 38 -3.19 12.85 3.36
CA LEU A 38 -2.90 13.26 4.73
C LEU A 38 -2.08 12.17 5.43
N ASP A 39 -1.10 12.62 6.19
CA ASP A 39 -0.22 11.78 7.02
C ASP A 39 -0.38 12.18 8.49
N ALA A 40 -0.51 11.20 9.38
CA ALA A 40 -0.62 11.46 10.80
C ALA A 40 0.75 11.81 11.41
N PHE A 41 0.83 12.89 12.18
CA PHE A 41 2.07 13.28 12.87
C PHE A 41 2.45 12.24 13.93
N SER A 42 3.45 11.39 13.65
CA SER A 42 3.88 10.33 14.56
C SER A 42 2.71 9.52 15.08
N GLY A 43 1.85 8.99 14.18
CA GLY A 43 0.52 8.45 14.46
C GLY A 43 0.46 7.54 15.68
N TYR A 44 1.36 6.56 15.79
CA TYR A 44 1.40 5.64 16.93
C TYR A 44 1.63 6.34 18.27
N ASN A 45 2.45 7.38 18.32
CA ASN A 45 2.72 8.15 19.53
C ASN A 45 1.52 8.99 20.02
N GLN A 46 0.46 9.08 19.24
CA GLN A 46 -0.77 9.76 19.65
C GLN A 46 -1.69 8.85 20.49
N ILE A 47 -1.42 7.56 20.54
CA ILE A 47 -2.15 6.58 21.34
C ILE A 47 -1.44 6.40 22.68
N LYS A 48 -2.15 6.61 23.78
CA LYS A 48 -1.61 6.34 25.13
C LYS A 48 -1.47 4.85 25.37
N MET A 49 -0.37 4.45 26.02
CA MET A 49 -0.21 3.11 26.55
C MET A 49 -1.16 2.87 27.72
N HIS A 50 -1.60 1.62 27.88
CA HIS A 50 -2.27 1.24 29.11
C HIS A 50 -1.26 1.25 30.27
N PRO A 51 -1.58 1.80 31.46
CA PRO A 51 -0.62 1.90 32.56
C PRO A 51 0.08 0.59 32.92
N MET A 52 -0.63 -0.56 32.85
CA MET A 52 -0.05 -1.88 33.11
C MET A 52 0.92 -2.38 32.00
N ASP A 53 0.96 -1.72 30.85
CA ASP A 53 1.81 -2.09 29.73
C ASP A 53 2.99 -1.14 29.53
N GLU A 54 3.00 0.02 30.21
CA GLU A 54 4.09 1.00 30.11
C GLU A 54 5.44 0.37 30.45
N GLU A 55 5.53 -0.35 31.59
CA GLU A 55 6.76 -0.99 32.05
C GLU A 55 7.29 -2.07 31.10
N LYS A 56 6.40 -2.71 30.31
CA LYS A 56 6.79 -3.72 29.33
C LYS A 56 7.60 -3.13 28.17
N THR A 57 7.53 -1.81 27.98
CA THR A 57 8.30 -1.08 26.97
C THR A 57 9.60 -0.50 27.52
N ALA A 58 10.01 -0.91 28.72
CA ALA A 58 11.16 -0.38 29.39
C ALA A 58 12.47 -0.60 28.62
N PHE A 59 13.32 0.39 28.63
CA PHE A 59 14.66 0.35 28.08
C PHE A 59 15.65 1.15 28.95
N MET A 60 16.87 0.68 28.96
CA MET A 60 17.94 1.34 29.73
C MET A 60 18.72 2.31 28.86
N ARG A 61 19.05 3.46 29.42
CA ARG A 61 19.99 4.40 28.83
C ARG A 61 20.90 4.93 29.94
N GLU A 62 22.21 4.72 29.78
CA GLU A 62 23.24 5.14 30.72
C GLU A 62 22.93 4.70 32.17
N LYS A 63 22.40 5.59 32.99
CA LYS A 63 22.13 5.34 34.43
C LYS A 63 20.64 5.27 34.77
N SER A 64 19.75 5.30 33.77
CA SER A 64 18.30 5.40 34.02
C SER A 64 17.52 4.41 33.16
N CYS A 65 16.43 3.90 33.71
CA CYS A 65 15.44 3.11 33.00
C CYS A 65 14.27 4.01 32.61
N TYR A 66 13.82 3.88 31.37
CA TYR A 66 12.72 4.64 30.81
C TYR A 66 11.66 3.69 30.24
N CYS A 67 10.42 4.10 30.21
CA CYS A 67 9.33 3.41 29.51
C CYS A 67 8.52 4.40 28.68
N TYR A 68 7.79 3.88 27.70
CA TYR A 68 6.91 4.69 26.88
C TYR A 68 5.53 4.86 27.53
N LYS A 69 5.06 6.10 27.64
CA LYS A 69 3.67 6.42 28.01
C LYS A 69 2.72 6.49 26.82
N VAL A 70 3.27 6.44 25.63
CA VAL A 70 2.54 6.41 24.36
C VAL A 70 3.02 5.21 23.55
N MET A 71 2.22 4.72 22.62
CA MET A 71 2.57 3.55 21.82
C MET A 71 3.80 3.84 20.94
N PRO A 72 4.94 3.16 21.19
CA PRO A 72 6.14 3.34 20.37
C PRO A 72 6.06 2.60 19.04
N PHE A 73 6.93 3.00 18.11
CA PHE A 73 7.18 2.22 16.91
C PHE A 73 7.84 0.87 17.24
N GLY A 74 7.54 -0.15 16.45
CA GLY A 74 8.15 -1.47 16.55
C GLY A 74 7.37 -2.49 17.37
N LEU A 75 6.23 -2.13 17.99
CA LEU A 75 5.35 -3.10 18.64
C LEU A 75 4.54 -3.89 17.60
N LYS A 76 4.42 -5.21 17.82
CA LYS A 76 3.76 -6.18 16.93
C LYS A 76 2.35 -5.77 16.51
N ASN A 77 1.56 -5.24 17.44
CA ASN A 77 0.15 -4.94 17.24
C ASN A 77 -0.13 -3.44 17.04
N ALA A 78 0.91 -2.62 16.85
CA ALA A 78 0.74 -1.17 16.70
C ALA A 78 -0.15 -0.81 15.53
N GLY A 79 0.07 -1.42 14.35
CA GLY A 79 -0.75 -1.19 13.16
C GLY A 79 -2.23 -1.55 13.37
N ALA A 80 -2.51 -2.72 13.95
CA ALA A 80 -3.88 -3.15 14.25
C ALA A 80 -4.59 -2.20 15.24
N THR A 81 -3.88 -1.76 16.27
CA THR A 81 -4.42 -0.82 17.27
C THR A 81 -4.72 0.54 16.65
N TYR A 82 -3.82 1.04 15.81
CA TYR A 82 -4.00 2.31 15.13
C TYR A 82 -5.14 2.25 14.10
N GLN A 83 -5.20 1.19 13.29
CA GLN A 83 -6.31 1.01 12.34
C GLN A 83 -7.66 0.97 13.05
N ARG A 84 -7.78 0.25 14.17
CA ARG A 84 -9.00 0.23 14.98
C ARG A 84 -9.40 1.62 15.48
N LEU A 85 -8.42 2.46 15.84
CA LEU A 85 -8.67 3.85 16.20
C LEU A 85 -9.21 4.63 14.99
N MET A 86 -8.55 4.52 13.82
CA MET A 86 -8.96 5.22 12.61
C MET A 86 -10.36 4.79 12.15
N ASP A 87 -10.66 3.49 12.17
CA ASP A 87 -11.99 2.97 11.83
C ASP A 87 -13.08 3.54 12.75
N LYS A 88 -12.77 3.74 14.02
CA LYS A 88 -13.71 4.35 14.99
C LYS A 88 -13.87 5.86 14.77
N VAL A 89 -12.75 6.55 14.56
CA VAL A 89 -12.74 8.02 14.40
C VAL A 89 -13.40 8.44 13.11
N LEU A 90 -13.08 7.74 12.02
CA LEU A 90 -13.52 8.08 10.67
C LEU A 90 -14.78 7.34 10.24
N ALA A 91 -15.41 6.54 11.12
CA ALA A 91 -16.57 5.70 10.81
C ALA A 91 -17.66 6.38 9.93
N PRO A 92 -18.04 7.66 10.14
CA PRO A 92 -19.04 8.31 9.32
C PRO A 92 -18.61 8.60 7.88
N MET A 93 -17.30 8.63 7.63
CA MET A 93 -16.69 9.07 6.36
C MET A 93 -16.02 7.95 5.59
N LEU A 94 -15.63 6.86 6.28
CA LEU A 94 -14.97 5.71 5.65
C LEU A 94 -15.81 5.12 4.54
N GLY A 95 -15.20 4.94 3.37
CA GLY A 95 -15.86 4.39 2.18
C GLY A 95 -16.74 5.38 1.44
N ARG A 96 -17.03 6.56 1.99
CA ARG A 96 -17.77 7.65 1.34
C ARG A 96 -16.81 8.63 0.68
N ASN A 97 -16.14 9.43 1.45
CA ASN A 97 -15.18 10.46 1.00
C ASN A 97 -13.80 10.35 1.66
N VAL A 98 -13.57 9.39 2.55
CA VAL A 98 -12.29 9.15 3.20
C VAL A 98 -11.91 7.67 3.09
N GLN A 99 -10.66 7.41 2.74
CA GLN A 99 -10.03 6.10 2.83
C GLN A 99 -8.84 6.20 3.79
N ALA A 100 -8.67 5.20 4.67
CA ALA A 100 -7.59 5.20 5.65
C ALA A 100 -6.93 3.83 5.73
N TYR A 101 -5.62 3.82 5.72
CA TYR A 101 -4.78 2.65 5.94
C TYR A 101 -3.66 3.01 6.90
N VAL A 102 -3.84 2.63 8.16
CA VAL A 102 -2.91 2.98 9.25
C VAL A 102 -2.67 4.50 9.26
N ASP A 103 -1.46 4.98 8.99
CA ASP A 103 -1.10 6.41 9.03
C ASP A 103 -1.49 7.19 7.76
N ASP A 104 -1.71 6.49 6.64
CA ASP A 104 -2.05 7.09 5.35
C ASP A 104 -3.55 7.29 5.21
N MET A 105 -3.97 8.51 4.97
CA MET A 105 -5.37 8.88 4.70
C MET A 105 -5.48 9.60 3.36
N VAL A 106 -6.57 9.37 2.64
CA VAL A 106 -6.93 10.14 1.46
C VAL A 106 -8.39 10.59 1.55
N VAL A 107 -8.61 11.89 1.36
CA VAL A 107 -9.94 12.45 1.10
C VAL A 107 -10.15 12.47 -0.40
N THR A 108 -11.32 12.04 -0.83
CA THR A 108 -11.68 11.90 -2.24
C THR A 108 -12.93 12.68 -2.53
N SER A 109 -12.89 13.59 -3.50
CA SER A 109 -14.03 14.42 -3.88
C SER A 109 -14.40 14.19 -5.34
N LEU A 110 -15.67 13.82 -5.58
CA LEU A 110 -16.18 13.56 -6.93
C LEU A 110 -16.30 14.84 -7.75
N GLU A 111 -16.55 15.97 -7.09
CA GLU A 111 -16.68 17.27 -7.72
C GLU A 111 -15.73 18.29 -7.06
N LYS A 112 -15.16 19.21 -7.86
CA LYS A 112 -14.17 20.19 -7.37
C LYS A 112 -14.74 21.14 -6.30
N ASN A 113 -16.03 21.44 -6.36
CA ASN A 113 -16.71 22.30 -5.38
C ASN A 113 -17.03 21.62 -4.05
N GLN A 114 -16.89 20.29 -3.97
CA GLN A 114 -17.19 19.50 -2.78
C GLN A 114 -15.96 19.30 -1.89
N ASP A 115 -14.75 19.47 -2.43
CA ASP A 115 -13.48 19.18 -1.74
C ASP A 115 -13.32 19.92 -0.42
N ILE A 116 -13.70 21.20 -0.38
CA ILE A 116 -13.61 22.01 0.85
C ILE A 116 -14.52 21.46 1.93
N ALA A 117 -15.76 21.09 1.60
CA ALA A 117 -16.71 20.55 2.56
C ALA A 117 -16.28 19.17 3.09
N ASP A 118 -15.74 18.31 2.22
CA ASP A 118 -15.20 17.01 2.58
C ASP A 118 -13.98 17.14 3.54
N LEU A 119 -13.10 18.12 3.29
CA LEU A 119 -11.97 18.43 4.16
C LEU A 119 -12.41 19.04 5.50
N GLU A 120 -13.38 19.96 5.50
CA GLU A 120 -13.92 20.53 6.74
C GLU A 120 -14.52 19.46 7.65
N GLU A 121 -15.31 18.54 7.09
CA GLU A 121 -15.88 17.42 7.85
C GLU A 121 -14.77 16.56 8.49
N LEU A 122 -13.70 16.26 7.73
CA LEU A 122 -12.56 15.53 8.26
C LEU A 122 -11.88 16.32 9.38
N PHE A 123 -11.55 17.59 9.17
CA PHE A 123 -10.82 18.38 10.16
C PHE A 123 -11.61 18.55 11.45
N VAL A 124 -12.92 18.77 11.38
CA VAL A 124 -13.80 18.81 12.57
C VAL A 124 -13.73 17.47 13.32
N THR A 125 -13.76 16.36 12.59
CA THR A 125 -13.74 15.03 13.18
C THR A 125 -12.40 14.74 13.86
N ILE A 126 -11.27 14.93 13.19
CA ILE A 126 -9.95 14.66 13.77
C ILE A 126 -9.64 15.60 14.94
N ALA A 127 -10.09 16.86 14.88
CA ALA A 127 -9.95 17.81 15.99
C ALA A 127 -10.71 17.35 17.25
N LYS A 128 -11.92 16.80 17.11
CA LYS A 128 -12.71 16.23 18.20
C LYS A 128 -11.96 15.13 18.94
N TYR A 129 -11.19 14.31 18.22
CA TYR A 129 -10.37 13.24 18.79
C TYR A 129 -8.94 13.68 19.12
N LYS A 130 -8.61 14.96 18.93
CA LYS A 130 -7.28 15.55 19.18
C LYS A 130 -6.15 14.90 18.38
N LEU A 131 -6.47 14.35 17.22
CA LEU A 131 -5.48 13.79 16.31
C LEU A 131 -4.75 14.94 15.60
N LYS A 132 -3.45 14.74 15.38
CA LYS A 132 -2.57 15.71 14.72
C LYS A 132 -2.09 15.17 13.40
N LEU A 133 -2.15 16.02 12.37
CA LEU A 133 -1.57 15.76 11.06
C LEU A 133 -0.16 16.34 10.97
N ASN A 134 0.60 15.83 10.02
CA ASN A 134 1.90 16.38 9.64
C ASN A 134 1.73 17.30 8.42
N PRO A 135 1.73 18.63 8.59
CA PRO A 135 1.49 19.54 7.47
C PRO A 135 2.50 19.43 6.32
N GLU A 136 3.75 19.07 6.66
CA GLU A 136 4.83 18.95 5.66
C GLU A 136 4.65 17.76 4.71
N LYS A 137 3.85 16.77 5.12
CA LYS A 137 3.56 15.57 4.33
C LYS A 137 2.14 15.54 3.75
N CYS A 138 1.30 16.51 4.14
CA CYS A 138 -0.05 16.62 3.60
C CYS A 138 -0.04 17.35 2.26
N ILE A 139 -0.83 16.86 1.32
CA ILE A 139 -1.01 17.46 -0.01
C ILE A 139 -2.52 17.57 -0.24
N PHE A 140 -3.00 18.75 -0.59
CA PHE A 140 -4.42 19.04 -0.69
C PHE A 140 -4.84 19.40 -2.11
N GLY A 141 -6.05 18.99 -2.50
CA GLY A 141 -6.74 19.43 -3.69
C GLY A 141 -6.01 19.12 -5.02
N VAL A 142 -5.36 17.97 -5.12
CA VAL A 142 -4.62 17.57 -6.33
C VAL A 142 -5.44 16.61 -7.20
N GLU A 143 -5.23 16.67 -8.52
CA GLU A 143 -5.90 15.80 -9.50
C GLU A 143 -5.24 14.41 -9.62
N ALA A 144 -4.04 14.25 -9.06
CA ALA A 144 -3.32 12.98 -9.05
C ALA A 144 -2.36 12.90 -7.86
N GLY A 145 -2.14 11.69 -7.35
CA GLY A 145 -1.16 11.46 -6.28
C GLY A 145 -0.91 10.00 -5.96
N LYS A 146 0.15 9.75 -5.21
CA LYS A 146 0.57 8.40 -4.82
C LYS A 146 -0.16 7.98 -3.53
N PHE A 147 -0.85 6.83 -3.57
CA PHE A 147 -1.51 6.23 -2.43
C PHE A 147 -1.25 4.73 -2.38
N LEU A 148 -0.76 4.24 -1.25
CA LEU A 148 -0.46 2.82 -0.99
C LEU A 148 0.34 2.12 -2.10
N GLY A 149 1.22 2.87 -2.76
CA GLY A 149 2.09 2.33 -3.81
C GLY A 149 1.53 2.35 -5.23
N PHE A 150 0.37 2.99 -5.44
CA PHE A 150 -0.26 3.24 -6.73
C PHE A 150 -0.28 4.74 -7.04
N LEU A 151 -0.40 5.10 -8.30
CA LEU A 151 -0.71 6.46 -8.72
C LEU A 151 -2.20 6.53 -9.02
N LEU A 152 -2.91 7.37 -8.28
CA LEU A 152 -4.33 7.65 -8.47
C LEU A 152 -4.48 8.88 -9.34
N THR A 153 -5.39 8.81 -10.31
CA THR A 153 -5.77 9.93 -11.19
C THR A 153 -7.28 9.94 -11.36
N GLU A 154 -7.85 11.03 -11.88
CA GLU A 154 -9.26 11.11 -12.25
C GLU A 154 -9.68 9.99 -13.21
N ARG A 155 -8.80 9.61 -14.12
CA ARG A 155 -9.11 8.59 -15.13
C ARG A 155 -9.03 7.18 -14.60
N ALA A 156 -8.09 6.90 -13.64
CA ALA A 156 -7.71 5.53 -13.40
C ALA A 156 -6.71 5.34 -12.25
N ILE A 157 -6.40 4.07 -12.01
CA ILE A 157 -5.28 3.61 -11.21
C ILE A 157 -4.13 3.28 -12.16
N GLU A 158 -2.97 3.88 -11.91
CA GLU A 158 -1.78 3.69 -12.71
C GLU A 158 -0.67 3.01 -11.89
N ALA A 159 0.21 2.30 -12.59
CA ALA A 159 1.39 1.73 -11.98
C ALA A 159 2.30 2.83 -11.42
N ASN A 160 2.87 2.60 -10.24
CA ASN A 160 3.80 3.57 -9.64
C ASN A 160 4.99 3.82 -10.60
N PRO A 161 5.16 5.06 -11.11
CA PRO A 161 6.17 5.38 -12.11
C PRO A 161 7.59 5.16 -11.59
N ASP A 162 7.85 5.37 -10.29
CA ASP A 162 9.18 5.16 -9.71
C ASP A 162 9.55 3.67 -9.70
N LYS A 163 8.57 2.79 -9.43
CA LYS A 163 8.78 1.33 -9.47
C LYS A 163 9.02 0.85 -10.90
N CYS A 164 8.26 1.37 -11.86
CA CYS A 164 8.47 1.07 -13.28
C CYS A 164 9.86 1.53 -13.72
N ALA A 165 10.23 2.78 -13.42
CA ALA A 165 11.53 3.34 -13.75
C ALA A 165 12.69 2.55 -13.11
N ALA A 166 12.52 2.09 -11.86
CA ALA A 166 13.53 1.27 -11.17
C ALA A 166 13.78 -0.06 -11.90
N ILE A 167 12.72 -0.76 -12.37
CA ILE A 167 12.88 -1.99 -13.15
C ILE A 167 13.49 -1.69 -14.53
N LEU A 168 13.05 -0.64 -15.19
CA LEU A 168 13.57 -0.23 -16.51
C LEU A 168 15.07 0.10 -16.45
N ALA A 169 15.52 0.78 -15.41
CA ALA A 169 16.92 1.13 -15.19
C ALA A 169 17.78 -0.04 -14.66
N MET A 170 17.13 -1.09 -14.12
CA MET A 170 17.84 -2.22 -13.53
C MET A 170 18.65 -2.97 -14.60
N ARG A 171 19.90 -3.33 -14.27
CA ARG A 171 20.69 -4.27 -15.09
C ARG A 171 20.23 -5.71 -14.83
N SER A 172 20.61 -6.62 -15.72
CA SER A 172 20.31 -8.05 -15.53
C SER A 172 20.85 -8.52 -14.18
N PRO A 173 20.03 -9.14 -13.32
CA PRO A 173 20.43 -9.56 -11.99
C PRO A 173 21.63 -10.50 -12.00
N ALA A 174 22.64 -10.19 -11.20
CA ALA A 174 23.86 -10.98 -11.03
C ALA A 174 23.88 -11.73 -9.69
N THR A 175 22.96 -11.46 -8.78
CA THR A 175 22.87 -12.03 -7.44
C THR A 175 21.46 -12.47 -7.07
N VAL A 176 21.35 -13.41 -6.13
CA VAL A 176 20.06 -13.85 -5.55
C VAL A 176 19.29 -12.65 -4.96
N LYS A 177 20.02 -11.72 -4.31
CA LYS A 177 19.39 -10.53 -3.70
C LYS A 177 18.76 -9.61 -4.75
N GLU A 178 19.39 -9.45 -5.91
CA GLU A 178 18.85 -8.66 -7.01
C GLU A 178 17.62 -9.34 -7.64
N VAL A 179 17.60 -10.67 -7.75
CA VAL A 179 16.40 -11.38 -8.18
C VAL A 179 15.27 -11.26 -7.17
N GLN A 180 15.56 -11.32 -5.86
CA GLN A 180 14.56 -11.06 -4.82
C GLN A 180 13.99 -9.64 -4.91
N GLN A 181 14.84 -8.65 -5.18
CA GLN A 181 14.42 -7.27 -5.39
C GLN A 181 13.51 -7.13 -6.62
N LEU A 182 13.91 -7.74 -7.75
CA LEU A 182 13.10 -7.75 -8.97
C LEU A 182 11.74 -8.41 -8.75
N THR A 183 11.70 -9.58 -8.11
CA THR A 183 10.44 -10.29 -7.83
C THR A 183 9.56 -9.52 -6.85
N GLY A 184 10.14 -8.82 -5.87
CA GLY A 184 9.42 -7.94 -4.96
C GLY A 184 8.78 -6.74 -5.69
N TRP A 185 9.51 -6.09 -6.60
CA TRP A 185 8.96 -5.01 -7.42
C TRP A 185 7.88 -5.52 -8.39
N MET A 186 8.09 -6.68 -8.99
CA MET A 186 7.11 -7.32 -9.86
C MET A 186 5.82 -7.69 -9.11
N ALA A 187 5.92 -8.19 -7.89
CA ALA A 187 4.77 -8.48 -7.04
C ALA A 187 3.97 -7.20 -6.73
N ALA A 188 4.66 -6.08 -6.45
CA ALA A 188 4.01 -4.79 -6.21
C ALA A 188 3.35 -4.18 -7.46
N LEU A 189 3.70 -4.64 -8.66
CA LEU A 189 3.12 -4.23 -9.95
C LEU A 189 2.20 -5.30 -10.55
N SER A 190 1.88 -6.37 -9.81
CA SER A 190 1.17 -7.55 -10.33
C SER A 190 -0.19 -7.23 -10.95
N ARG A 191 -0.91 -6.22 -10.44
CA ARG A 191 -2.19 -5.76 -11.02
C ARG A 191 -2.06 -5.26 -12.46
N PHE A 192 -0.90 -4.72 -12.81
CA PHE A 192 -0.62 -4.14 -14.14
C PHE A 192 0.07 -5.10 -15.08
N VAL A 193 0.62 -6.19 -14.57
CA VAL A 193 1.35 -7.18 -15.38
C VAL A 193 0.47 -8.39 -15.62
N SER A 194 -0.08 -8.48 -16.83
CA SER A 194 -0.87 -9.66 -17.25
C SER A 194 -0.03 -10.93 -17.15
N ALA A 195 -0.63 -12.04 -16.69
CA ALA A 195 0.03 -13.33 -16.52
C ALA A 195 1.35 -13.22 -15.69
N SER A 196 1.33 -12.41 -14.61
CA SER A 196 2.52 -12.10 -13.80
C SER A 196 3.19 -13.36 -13.23
N GLY A 197 2.42 -14.39 -12.86
CA GLY A 197 2.94 -15.67 -12.39
C GLY A 197 3.75 -16.41 -13.43
N GLU A 198 3.30 -16.46 -14.68
CA GLU A 198 4.01 -17.09 -15.80
C GLU A 198 5.27 -16.29 -16.15
N LYS A 199 5.15 -14.97 -16.28
CA LYS A 199 6.29 -14.09 -16.58
C LYS A 199 7.35 -14.11 -15.48
N GLY A 200 6.95 -14.30 -14.21
CA GLY A 200 7.85 -14.41 -13.06
C GLY A 200 8.46 -15.80 -12.86
N HIS A 201 7.91 -16.83 -13.48
CA HIS A 201 8.34 -18.23 -13.29
C HIS A 201 9.85 -18.45 -13.45
N PRO A 202 10.54 -17.93 -14.48
CA PRO A 202 11.98 -18.11 -14.64
C PRO A 202 12.77 -17.55 -13.44
N TYR A 203 12.36 -16.44 -12.87
CA TYR A 203 13.03 -15.82 -11.72
C TYR A 203 12.88 -16.67 -10.46
N PHE A 204 11.68 -17.22 -10.21
CA PHE A 204 11.47 -18.13 -9.08
C PHE A 204 12.27 -19.42 -9.21
N GLN A 205 12.51 -19.90 -10.43
CA GLN A 205 13.39 -21.06 -10.66
C GLN A 205 14.86 -20.75 -10.30
N CYS A 206 15.33 -19.53 -10.57
CA CYS A 206 16.66 -19.09 -10.14
C CYS A 206 16.82 -19.07 -8.60
N LEU A 207 15.73 -18.75 -7.86
CA LEU A 207 15.74 -18.73 -6.40
C LEU A 207 15.68 -20.12 -5.75
N LYS A 208 15.14 -21.14 -6.45
CA LYS A 208 15.00 -22.51 -5.93
C LYS A 208 16.28 -23.36 -6.01
N ARG A 209 17.26 -22.98 -6.80
CA ARG A 209 18.49 -23.76 -6.99
C ARG A 209 19.46 -23.56 -5.80
N ASN A 210 19.54 -24.55 -4.96
CA ASN A 210 20.20 -24.54 -3.64
C ASN A 210 21.71 -24.27 -3.60
N ASN A 211 22.47 -24.29 -4.71
CA ASN A 211 23.93 -24.29 -4.62
C ASN A 211 24.69 -23.28 -5.48
N ARG A 212 24.11 -22.66 -6.48
CA ARG A 212 24.78 -21.64 -7.29
C ARG A 212 23.80 -20.79 -8.03
N PHE A 213 23.88 -19.48 -7.85
CA PHE A 213 23.10 -18.55 -8.63
C PHE A 213 23.51 -18.62 -10.12
N VAL A 214 22.52 -18.78 -11.00
CA VAL A 214 22.73 -18.75 -12.45
C VAL A 214 21.59 -17.97 -13.08
N TRP A 215 21.94 -16.85 -13.69
CA TRP A 215 21.01 -16.10 -14.54
C TRP A 215 20.97 -16.76 -15.92
N THR A 216 19.86 -17.42 -16.24
CA THR A 216 19.72 -18.20 -17.48
C THR A 216 19.28 -17.31 -18.65
N LYS A 217 19.43 -17.82 -19.86
CA LYS A 217 18.93 -17.15 -21.07
C LYS A 217 17.42 -16.92 -21.01
N GLU A 218 16.67 -17.89 -20.45
CA GLU A 218 15.22 -17.76 -20.24
C GLU A 218 14.88 -16.60 -19.27
N CYS A 219 15.69 -16.39 -18.21
CA CYS A 219 15.53 -15.27 -17.30
C CYS A 219 15.76 -13.94 -18.02
N GLU A 220 16.80 -13.86 -18.86
CA GLU A 220 17.11 -12.66 -19.64
C GLU A 220 16.00 -12.32 -20.61
N GLU A 221 15.50 -13.29 -21.37
CA GLU A 221 14.39 -13.08 -22.31
C GLU A 221 13.11 -12.64 -21.59
N ALA A 222 12.80 -13.24 -20.44
CA ALA A 222 11.68 -12.83 -19.61
C ALA A 222 11.85 -11.41 -19.06
N PHE A 223 13.09 -11.01 -18.70
CA PHE A 223 13.41 -9.70 -18.19
C PHE A 223 13.27 -8.61 -19.25
N VAL A 224 13.77 -8.87 -20.45
CA VAL A 224 13.60 -7.94 -21.60
C VAL A 224 12.11 -7.75 -21.93
N LYS A 225 11.33 -8.85 -21.97
CA LYS A 225 9.88 -8.78 -22.19
C LYS A 225 9.16 -8.00 -21.10
N LEU A 226 9.53 -8.20 -19.82
CA LEU A 226 8.97 -7.46 -18.69
C LEU A 226 9.25 -5.96 -18.82
N LYS A 227 10.49 -5.56 -19.15
CA LYS A 227 10.84 -4.16 -19.40
C LYS A 227 10.03 -3.55 -20.54
N GLY A 228 9.91 -4.27 -21.67
CA GLY A 228 9.08 -3.81 -22.79
C GLY A 228 7.63 -3.58 -22.41
N TYR A 229 7.08 -4.43 -21.56
CA TYR A 229 5.72 -4.30 -21.03
C TYR A 229 5.57 -3.09 -20.08
N LEU A 230 6.54 -2.88 -19.19
CA LEU A 230 6.51 -1.79 -18.21
C LEU A 230 6.88 -0.42 -18.80
N ALA A 231 7.38 -0.36 -20.03
CA ALA A 231 7.60 0.90 -20.72
C ALA A 231 6.26 1.63 -21.03
N SER A 232 5.16 0.87 -21.17
CA SER A 232 3.80 1.42 -21.33
C SER A 232 2.82 0.50 -20.58
N PRO A 233 2.76 0.60 -19.24
CA PRO A 233 1.89 -0.26 -18.45
C PRO A 233 0.42 0.08 -18.72
N PRO A 234 -0.48 -0.91 -18.62
CA PRO A 234 -1.90 -0.65 -18.75
C PRO A 234 -2.41 0.21 -17.60
N VAL A 235 -3.45 0.95 -17.89
CA VAL A 235 -4.19 1.76 -16.92
C VAL A 235 -5.44 0.98 -16.50
N LEU A 236 -5.75 0.95 -15.21
CA LEU A 236 -6.92 0.24 -14.67
C LEU A 236 -8.03 1.24 -14.39
N CYS A 237 -9.10 1.19 -15.18
CA CYS A 237 -10.26 2.06 -15.03
C CYS A 237 -11.29 1.46 -14.07
N LYS A 238 -12.04 2.33 -13.39
CA LYS A 238 -13.19 1.91 -12.59
C LYS A 238 -14.31 1.43 -13.52
N PRO A 239 -14.93 0.26 -13.24
CA PRO A 239 -16.02 -0.21 -14.08
C PRO A 239 -17.23 0.72 -13.99
N GLN A 240 -17.94 0.87 -15.11
CA GLN A 240 -19.19 1.62 -15.17
C GLN A 240 -20.30 0.82 -14.55
N VAL A 241 -21.09 1.48 -13.69
CA VAL A 241 -22.24 0.84 -13.01
C VAL A 241 -23.33 0.50 -14.05
N GLY A 242 -23.83 -0.73 -13.98
CA GLY A 242 -24.91 -1.19 -14.88
C GLY A 242 -24.43 -1.82 -16.19
N ALA A 243 -23.15 -1.67 -16.56
CA ALA A 243 -22.62 -2.37 -17.74
C ALA A 243 -22.08 -3.77 -17.35
N PRO A 244 -22.24 -4.79 -18.23
CA PRO A 244 -21.84 -6.16 -17.92
C PRO A 244 -20.34 -6.29 -17.76
N LEU A 245 -19.93 -7.09 -16.76
CA LEU A 245 -18.54 -7.48 -16.54
C LEU A 245 -18.28 -8.86 -17.12
N ARG A 246 -17.15 -9.03 -17.80
CA ARG A 246 -16.67 -10.32 -18.29
C ARG A 246 -15.46 -10.77 -17.50
N LEU A 247 -15.51 -11.99 -16.99
CA LEU A 247 -14.43 -12.62 -16.25
C LEU A 247 -13.73 -13.62 -17.17
N TYR A 248 -12.45 -13.37 -17.46
CA TYR A 248 -11.62 -14.28 -18.22
C TYR A 248 -10.70 -15.06 -17.28
N PHE A 249 -10.65 -16.37 -17.47
CA PHE A 249 -9.72 -17.23 -16.76
C PHE A 249 -8.71 -17.84 -17.75
N ALA A 250 -7.45 -17.87 -17.33
CA ALA A 250 -6.41 -18.60 -18.01
C ALA A 250 -5.73 -19.53 -17.02
N VAL A 251 -5.67 -20.81 -17.38
CA VAL A 251 -5.03 -21.87 -16.59
C VAL A 251 -3.95 -22.51 -17.42
N THR A 252 -2.74 -22.55 -16.88
CA THR A 252 -1.61 -23.27 -17.44
C THR A 252 -1.05 -24.24 -16.40
N GLU A 253 -0.15 -25.13 -16.78
CA GLU A 253 0.53 -26.01 -15.82
C GLU A 253 1.36 -25.25 -14.77
N LYS A 254 1.65 -23.96 -14.99
CA LYS A 254 2.56 -23.15 -14.17
C LYS A 254 1.86 -22.01 -13.44
N ALA A 255 0.69 -21.58 -13.90
CA ALA A 255 0.02 -20.42 -13.36
C ALA A 255 -1.50 -20.44 -13.62
N LEU A 256 -2.23 -19.84 -12.69
CA LEU A 256 -3.63 -19.46 -12.83
C LEU A 256 -3.72 -17.94 -12.87
N SER A 257 -4.48 -17.40 -13.79
CA SER A 257 -4.77 -15.96 -13.84
C SER A 257 -6.25 -15.72 -14.11
N ALA A 258 -6.74 -14.61 -13.59
CA ALA A 258 -8.09 -14.11 -13.86
C ALA A 258 -8.02 -12.62 -14.15
N VAL A 259 -8.83 -12.16 -15.09
CA VAL A 259 -8.97 -10.73 -15.41
C VAL A 259 -10.45 -10.40 -15.57
N LEU A 260 -10.86 -9.31 -14.93
CA LEU A 260 -12.19 -8.76 -15.06
C LEU A 260 -12.14 -7.61 -16.07
N VAL A 261 -12.98 -7.67 -17.08
CA VAL A 261 -13.01 -6.70 -18.20
C VAL A 261 -14.42 -6.20 -18.39
N GLN A 262 -14.53 -4.95 -18.73
CA GLN A 262 -15.77 -4.33 -19.20
C GLN A 262 -15.51 -3.75 -20.60
N ASP A 263 -16.32 -4.18 -21.56
CA ASP A 263 -16.27 -3.57 -22.87
C ASP A 263 -16.92 -2.19 -22.78
N GLN A 264 -16.19 -1.16 -23.16
CA GLN A 264 -16.77 0.15 -23.42
C GLN A 264 -17.10 0.18 -24.90
N ASP A 265 -18.38 0.29 -25.23
CA ASP A 265 -18.78 0.55 -26.59
C ASP A 265 -18.04 1.81 -27.06
N GLN A 266 -17.21 1.66 -28.08
CA GLN A 266 -16.55 2.79 -28.72
C GLN A 266 -17.64 3.65 -29.38
N VAL A 267 -17.85 4.85 -28.82
CA VAL A 267 -18.66 5.89 -29.46
C VAL A 267 -17.83 6.53 -30.55
#